data_4b33d009bace9b0f97b0f022e184077f
#
_entry.id   4b33d009bace9b0f97b0f022e184077f
#
_cell.length_a   1.000
_cell.length_b   1.000
_cell.length_c   1.000
_cell.angle_alpha   90.00
_cell.angle_beta   90.00
_cell.angle_gamma   90.00
#
_symmetry.space_group_name_H-M   'P 1'
#
loop_
_entity.id
_entity.type
_entity.pdbx_description
1 polymer ?
#
loop_
_entity_poly.entity_id
_entity_poly.type
_entity_poly.pdbx_seq_one_letter_code
_entity_poly.pdbx_strand_id
1 'polypeptide(L)'
;MRISCAGNTDVGVVRSGNEDSFLLDCQTGLFIVADGMGGHAAGEVASEMAVSIIANKLGSLRGLNDGEAATRMRSAIRDANQAIFERTISEHDKRGMGTTTTVMVLFSKRYLIGQVGDSRAYLLRRGELLQLTKDHSYVQEQVDAGLLTNEQARTHPYSNVITRCVGANEDVAPDIYFGNLEAGDVVLLASDGLTGMLEDNQLARILEAEDNPELAVNRMIADANRRGGLDNITAIVIRVESTDGVTGEHLTSSPSRVG
;
A
#
# COMPACT_ATOMS: atom_id res chain seq x y z
N MET A 1 -6.83 -6.12 -18.21
CA MET A 1 -6.04 -4.92 -17.82
C MET A 1 -4.57 -5.30 -17.91
N ARG A 2 -3.74 -4.47 -18.53
CA ARG A 2 -2.28 -4.62 -18.57
C ARG A 2 -1.68 -3.56 -17.68
N ILE A 3 -0.76 -3.97 -16.81
CA ILE A 3 -0.06 -3.10 -15.86
C ILE A 3 1.43 -3.38 -15.93
N SER A 4 2.24 -2.38 -15.61
CA SER A 4 3.63 -2.54 -15.19
C SER A 4 3.76 -2.07 -13.74
N CYS A 5 4.59 -2.72 -12.96
CA CYS A 5 4.71 -2.39 -11.56
C CYS A 5 6.13 -2.67 -11.02
N ALA A 6 6.53 -1.89 -10.05
CA ALA A 6 7.76 -2.08 -9.28
C ALA A 6 7.54 -1.65 -7.83
N GLY A 7 8.31 -2.24 -6.94
CA GLY A 7 8.32 -1.90 -5.52
C GLY A 7 9.71 -2.11 -4.94
N ASN A 8 10.03 -1.33 -3.94
CA ASN A 8 11.29 -1.43 -3.21
C ASN A 8 11.12 -0.90 -1.79
N THR A 9 11.99 -1.35 -0.89
CA THR A 9 12.07 -0.89 0.48
C THR A 9 13.52 -0.55 0.83
N ASP A 10 13.72 0.41 1.71
CA ASP A 10 15.04 0.85 2.18
C ASP A 10 14.99 1.11 3.68
N VAL A 11 16.07 0.80 4.39
CA VAL A 11 16.14 0.98 5.85
C VAL A 11 16.10 2.44 6.27
N GLY A 12 16.33 3.35 5.33
CA GLY A 12 16.54 4.77 5.64
C GLY A 12 17.96 5.06 6.13
N VAL A 13 18.18 6.29 6.59
CA VAL A 13 19.50 6.73 7.03
C VAL A 13 19.68 6.63 8.55
N VAL A 14 18.57 6.64 9.30
CA VAL A 14 18.57 6.74 10.78
C VAL A 14 18.31 5.40 11.44
N ARG A 15 17.48 4.56 10.86
CA ARG A 15 17.12 3.25 11.43
C ARG A 15 18.24 2.23 11.24
N SER A 16 18.33 1.25 12.13
CA SER A 16 19.31 0.15 12.07
C SER A 16 18.73 -1.14 11.46
N GLY A 17 17.41 -1.27 11.41
CA GLY A 17 16.67 -2.40 10.84
C GLY A 17 15.51 -1.90 10.00
N ASN A 18 15.00 -2.77 9.15
CA ASN A 18 13.81 -2.48 8.35
C ASN A 18 12.63 -3.26 8.92
N GLU A 19 11.63 -2.54 9.44
CA GLU A 19 10.40 -3.10 9.96
C GLU A 19 9.24 -3.01 8.94
N ASP A 20 9.48 -2.39 7.78
CA ASP A 20 8.55 -2.40 6.65
C ASP A 20 8.55 -3.75 5.94
N SER A 21 7.38 -4.18 5.49
CA SER A 21 7.21 -5.33 4.60
C SER A 21 6.28 -4.99 3.45
N PHE A 22 6.51 -5.56 2.27
CA PHE A 22 5.62 -5.35 1.14
C PHE A 22 5.42 -6.61 0.29
N LEU A 23 4.34 -6.64 -0.47
CA LEU A 23 4.08 -7.64 -1.51
C LEU A 23 3.81 -6.93 -2.84
N LEU A 24 4.46 -7.42 -3.89
CA LEU A 24 4.28 -6.97 -5.26
C LEU A 24 3.93 -8.18 -6.13
N ASP A 25 2.67 -8.37 -6.44
CA ASP A 25 2.23 -9.41 -7.37
C ASP A 25 1.47 -8.80 -8.56
N CYS A 26 2.22 -8.46 -9.61
CA CYS A 26 1.66 -7.90 -10.85
C CYS A 26 0.78 -8.90 -11.62
N GLN A 27 0.92 -10.20 -11.40
CA GLN A 27 0.16 -11.22 -12.12
C GLN A 27 -1.26 -11.37 -11.57
N THR A 28 -1.38 -11.40 -10.26
CA THR A 28 -2.69 -11.45 -9.60
C THR A 28 -3.30 -10.07 -9.37
N GLY A 29 -2.48 -9.01 -9.42
CA GLY A 29 -2.87 -7.63 -9.13
C GLY A 29 -3.03 -7.36 -7.63
N LEU A 30 -2.26 -8.05 -6.79
CA LEU A 30 -2.24 -7.86 -5.34
C LEU A 30 -0.98 -7.11 -4.91
N PHE A 31 -1.18 -6.04 -4.16
CA PHE A 31 -0.13 -5.18 -3.64
C PHE A 31 -0.39 -4.86 -2.17
N ILE A 32 0.63 -4.96 -1.35
CA ILE A 32 0.54 -4.72 0.10
C ILE A 32 1.75 -3.91 0.53
N VAL A 33 1.52 -2.88 1.35
CA VAL A 33 2.55 -2.20 2.15
C VAL A 33 2.13 -2.32 3.61
N ALA A 34 3.06 -2.70 4.47
CA ALA A 34 2.88 -2.84 5.91
C ALA A 34 4.09 -2.26 6.62
N ASP A 35 3.86 -1.25 7.46
CA ASP A 35 4.87 -0.56 8.26
C ASP A 35 4.78 -1.10 9.68
N GLY A 36 5.84 -1.79 10.09
CA GLY A 36 5.91 -2.50 11.35
C GLY A 36 6.34 -1.59 12.49
N MET A 37 5.69 -1.73 13.63
CA MET A 37 6.04 -1.01 14.84
C MET A 37 6.22 -1.95 16.02
N GLY A 38 7.20 -1.65 16.86
CA GLY A 38 7.49 -2.41 18.06
C GLY A 38 8.98 -2.36 18.38
N GLY A 39 9.38 -2.46 19.64
CA GLY A 39 10.80 -2.49 19.99
C GLY A 39 11.46 -3.80 19.54
N HIS A 40 12.76 -3.75 19.16
CA HIS A 40 13.62 -4.93 18.94
C HIS A 40 13.08 -5.98 17.93
N ALA A 41 13.03 -5.68 16.65
CA ALA A 41 12.60 -6.60 15.59
C ALA A 41 11.15 -7.14 15.72
N ALA A 42 10.34 -6.58 16.60
CA ALA A 42 8.97 -7.01 16.76
C ALA A 42 8.07 -6.42 15.66
N GLY A 43 8.38 -5.22 15.18
CA GLY A 43 7.70 -4.58 14.05
C GLY A 43 7.89 -5.36 12.75
N GLU A 44 9.12 -5.80 12.44
CA GLU A 44 9.44 -6.67 11.30
C GLU A 44 8.56 -7.93 11.27
N VAL A 45 8.44 -8.60 12.43
CA VAL A 45 7.61 -9.80 12.56
C VAL A 45 6.13 -9.48 12.31
N ALA A 46 5.63 -8.35 12.82
CA ALA A 46 4.23 -7.98 12.66
C ALA A 46 3.91 -7.65 11.18
N SER A 47 4.76 -6.88 10.51
CA SER A 47 4.57 -6.52 9.10
C SER A 47 4.66 -7.74 8.17
N GLU A 48 5.66 -8.62 8.37
CA GLU A 48 5.78 -9.87 7.61
C GLU A 48 4.55 -10.81 7.80
N MET A 49 4.08 -10.96 9.04
CA MET A 49 2.88 -11.74 9.34
C MET A 49 1.65 -11.17 8.64
N ALA A 50 1.46 -9.85 8.71
CA ALA A 50 0.32 -9.19 8.06
C ALA A 50 0.34 -9.44 6.54
N VAL A 51 1.48 -9.17 5.89
CA VAL A 51 1.64 -9.39 4.44
C VAL A 51 1.35 -10.85 4.07
N SER A 52 1.95 -11.80 4.77
CA SER A 52 1.81 -13.23 4.49
C SER A 52 0.37 -13.73 4.68
N ILE A 53 -0.26 -13.39 5.80
CA ILE A 53 -1.62 -13.86 6.11
C ILE A 53 -2.63 -13.25 5.15
N ILE A 54 -2.55 -11.93 4.89
CA ILE A 54 -3.47 -11.23 3.99
C ILE A 54 -3.33 -11.79 2.56
N ALA A 55 -2.11 -11.98 2.07
CA ALA A 55 -1.88 -12.53 0.74
C ALA A 55 -2.48 -13.94 0.58
N ASN A 56 -2.27 -14.81 1.57
CA ASN A 56 -2.81 -16.17 1.55
C ASN A 56 -4.33 -16.21 1.61
N LYS A 57 -4.96 -15.28 2.34
CA LYS A 57 -6.42 -15.25 2.54
C LYS A 57 -7.18 -14.58 1.40
N LEU A 58 -6.61 -13.55 0.77
CA LEU A 58 -7.28 -12.83 -0.31
C LEU A 58 -7.44 -13.70 -1.56
N GLY A 59 -6.38 -14.42 -1.95
CA GLY A 59 -6.40 -15.23 -3.17
C GLY A 59 -6.91 -14.44 -4.37
N SER A 60 -7.79 -15.05 -5.19
CA SER A 60 -8.41 -14.36 -6.33
C SER A 60 -9.75 -13.75 -5.94
N LEU A 61 -9.92 -12.44 -6.22
CA LEU A 61 -11.21 -11.74 -6.09
C LEU A 61 -12.03 -11.75 -7.39
N ARG A 62 -11.56 -12.46 -8.43
CA ARG A 62 -12.26 -12.52 -9.72
C ARG A 62 -13.65 -13.15 -9.56
N GLY A 63 -14.65 -12.50 -10.16
CA GLY A 63 -16.04 -12.95 -10.13
C GLY A 63 -16.84 -12.57 -8.88
N LEU A 64 -16.20 -11.94 -7.87
CA LEU A 64 -16.92 -11.42 -6.71
C LEU A 64 -17.55 -10.06 -7.03
N ASN A 65 -18.71 -9.80 -6.42
CA ASN A 65 -19.26 -8.46 -6.37
C ASN A 65 -18.56 -7.61 -5.30
N ASP A 66 -18.81 -6.30 -5.28
CA ASP A 66 -18.15 -5.36 -4.36
C ASP A 66 -18.34 -5.71 -2.88
N GLY A 67 -19.53 -6.15 -2.50
CA GLY A 67 -19.84 -6.54 -1.13
C GLY A 67 -19.06 -7.78 -0.68
N GLU A 68 -18.98 -8.79 -1.55
CA GLU A 68 -18.22 -10.02 -1.30
C GLU A 68 -16.71 -9.72 -1.24
N ALA A 69 -16.20 -8.92 -2.17
CA ALA A 69 -14.79 -8.52 -2.21
C ALA A 69 -14.41 -7.71 -0.96
N ALA A 70 -15.24 -6.74 -0.54
CA ALA A 70 -15.04 -5.97 0.68
C ALA A 70 -15.08 -6.87 1.93
N THR A 71 -16.00 -7.81 1.98
CA THR A 71 -16.10 -8.76 3.11
C THR A 71 -14.86 -9.62 3.21
N ARG A 72 -14.36 -10.13 2.07
CA ARG A 72 -13.12 -10.93 2.03
C ARG A 72 -11.90 -10.10 2.43
N MET A 73 -11.79 -8.85 1.99
CA MET A 73 -10.72 -7.93 2.39
C MET A 73 -10.73 -7.69 3.90
N ARG A 74 -11.90 -7.35 4.47
CA ARG A 74 -12.03 -7.17 5.93
C ARG A 74 -11.66 -8.43 6.70
N SER A 75 -12.12 -9.60 6.24
CA SER A 75 -11.79 -10.87 6.90
C SER A 75 -10.28 -11.14 6.86
N ALA A 76 -9.62 -10.93 5.73
CA ALA A 76 -8.18 -11.17 5.59
C ALA A 76 -7.37 -10.28 6.55
N ILE A 77 -7.73 -8.99 6.67
CA ILE A 77 -7.05 -8.07 7.59
C ILE A 77 -7.35 -8.42 9.06
N ARG A 78 -8.58 -8.81 9.39
CA ARG A 78 -8.93 -9.27 10.75
C ARG A 78 -8.23 -10.56 11.14
N ASP A 79 -8.09 -11.50 10.22
CA ASP A 79 -7.34 -12.75 10.46
C ASP A 79 -5.86 -12.45 10.74
N ALA A 80 -5.25 -11.49 10.03
CA ALA A 80 -3.91 -11.01 10.31
C ALA A 80 -3.84 -10.33 11.69
N ASN A 81 -4.81 -9.47 12.01
CA ASN A 81 -4.91 -8.82 13.31
C ASN A 81 -4.96 -9.83 14.45
N GLN A 82 -5.83 -10.82 14.36
CA GLN A 82 -5.99 -11.86 15.37
C GLN A 82 -4.68 -12.62 15.61
N ALA A 83 -4.03 -13.06 14.53
CA ALA A 83 -2.78 -13.82 14.64
C ALA A 83 -1.64 -12.99 15.26
N ILE A 84 -1.51 -11.70 14.90
CA ILE A 84 -0.51 -10.81 15.46
C ILE A 84 -0.83 -10.51 16.93
N PHE A 85 -2.09 -10.20 17.24
CA PHE A 85 -2.53 -9.93 18.62
C PHE A 85 -2.30 -11.12 19.56
N GLU A 86 -2.67 -12.34 19.15
CA GLU A 86 -2.41 -13.56 19.93
C GLU A 86 -0.92 -13.74 20.23
N ARG A 87 -0.06 -13.41 19.26
CA ARG A 87 1.38 -13.51 19.42
C ARG A 87 1.93 -12.45 20.36
N THR A 88 1.38 -11.22 20.38
CA THR A 88 1.78 -10.18 21.34
C THR A 88 1.47 -10.56 22.78
N ILE A 89 0.44 -11.38 23.00
CA ILE A 89 0.05 -11.85 24.35
C ILE A 89 0.89 -13.04 24.77
N SER A 90 1.16 -13.98 23.86
CA SER A 90 1.85 -15.23 24.18
C SER A 90 3.38 -15.09 24.28
N GLU A 91 3.99 -14.16 23.55
CA GLU A 91 5.44 -13.96 23.48
C GLU A 91 5.83 -12.63 24.14
N HIS A 92 6.53 -12.68 25.27
CA HIS A 92 6.89 -11.47 26.06
C HIS A 92 7.76 -10.47 25.30
N ASP A 93 8.65 -10.95 24.42
CA ASP A 93 9.53 -10.15 23.59
C ASP A 93 8.81 -9.51 22.38
N LYS A 94 7.56 -9.89 22.12
CA LYS A 94 6.70 -9.36 21.06
C LYS A 94 5.60 -8.43 21.58
N ARG A 95 5.63 -8.10 22.87
CA ARG A 95 4.61 -7.20 23.45
C ARG A 95 4.61 -5.83 22.76
N GLY A 96 3.39 -5.41 22.35
CA GLY A 96 3.17 -4.12 21.72
C GLY A 96 3.60 -4.05 20.27
N MET A 97 3.94 -5.20 19.63
CA MET A 97 4.12 -5.21 18.19
C MET A 97 2.80 -4.96 17.49
N GLY A 98 2.87 -4.32 16.36
CA GLY A 98 1.76 -4.07 15.46
C GLY A 98 2.28 -3.62 14.11
N THR A 99 1.38 -3.38 13.19
CA THR A 99 1.75 -2.90 11.86
C THR A 99 0.61 -2.11 11.24
N THR A 100 0.92 -1.20 10.34
CA THR A 100 -0.05 -0.68 9.39
C THR A 100 -0.35 -1.75 8.33
N THR A 101 -1.36 -1.57 7.53
CA THR A 101 -1.52 -2.29 6.27
C THR A 101 -2.33 -1.48 5.27
N THR A 102 -1.76 -1.30 4.09
CA THR A 102 -2.44 -0.76 2.90
C THR A 102 -2.41 -1.85 1.84
N VAL A 103 -3.55 -2.47 1.63
CA VAL A 103 -3.74 -3.58 0.69
C VAL A 103 -4.50 -3.07 -0.53
N MET A 104 -3.96 -3.26 -1.72
CA MET A 104 -4.68 -2.98 -2.97
C MET A 104 -4.81 -4.23 -3.82
N VAL A 105 -6.02 -4.48 -4.30
CA VAL A 105 -6.30 -5.53 -5.29
C VAL A 105 -6.87 -4.88 -6.55
N LEU A 106 -6.26 -5.20 -7.69
CA LEU A 106 -6.73 -4.77 -9.00
C LEU A 106 -7.53 -5.90 -9.66
N PHE A 107 -8.75 -5.61 -10.06
CA PHE A 107 -9.60 -6.60 -10.75
C PHE A 107 -10.49 -5.91 -11.80
N SER A 108 -10.51 -6.49 -12.99
CA SER A 108 -11.19 -5.90 -14.15
C SER A 108 -10.63 -4.49 -14.46
N LYS A 109 -11.42 -3.44 -14.29
CA LYS A 109 -11.03 -2.03 -14.48
C LYS A 109 -11.13 -1.25 -13.16
N ARG A 110 -10.92 -1.91 -12.04
CA ARG A 110 -11.20 -1.36 -10.71
C ARG A 110 -10.08 -1.69 -9.73
N TYR A 111 -10.05 -0.93 -8.65
CA TYR A 111 -9.28 -1.25 -7.45
C TYR A 111 -10.19 -1.43 -6.24
N LEU A 112 -9.74 -2.25 -5.32
CA LEU A 112 -10.23 -2.38 -3.96
C LEU A 112 -9.07 -2.13 -3.01
N ILE A 113 -9.24 -1.24 -2.04
CA ILE A 113 -8.25 -0.99 -1.00
C ILE A 113 -8.82 -1.38 0.35
N GLY A 114 -8.01 -2.08 1.16
CA GLY A 114 -8.21 -2.26 2.59
C GLY A 114 -7.12 -1.52 3.36
N GLN A 115 -7.52 -0.67 4.32
CA GLN A 115 -6.63 0.27 4.99
C GLN A 115 -6.72 0.15 6.51
N VAL A 116 -5.55 0.05 7.18
CA VAL A 116 -5.37 0.24 8.62
C VAL A 116 -4.02 0.94 8.82
N GLY A 117 -4.00 2.07 9.54
CA GLY A 117 -2.78 2.85 9.79
C GLY A 117 -2.67 4.09 8.91
N ASP A 118 -1.47 4.58 8.71
CA ASP A 118 -1.13 5.82 8.01
C ASP A 118 -0.20 5.63 6.80
N SER A 119 0.12 4.37 6.43
CA SER A 119 0.62 4.07 5.09
C SER A 119 -0.46 4.43 4.07
N ARG A 120 -0.08 4.95 2.92
CA ARG A 120 -1.03 5.60 2.00
C ARG A 120 -1.08 4.95 0.63
N ALA A 121 -2.24 5.08 -0.02
CA ALA A 121 -2.43 4.83 -1.45
C ALA A 121 -2.82 6.13 -2.16
N TYR A 122 -2.19 6.37 -3.32
CA TYR A 122 -2.45 7.53 -4.18
C TYR A 122 -2.79 7.10 -5.60
N LEU A 123 -3.51 7.95 -6.29
CA LEU A 123 -3.79 7.85 -7.72
C LEU A 123 -3.34 9.14 -8.42
N LEU A 124 -2.41 9.03 -9.35
CA LEU A 124 -2.09 10.09 -10.28
C LEU A 124 -2.90 9.87 -11.56
N ARG A 125 -3.77 10.81 -11.87
CA ARG A 125 -4.59 10.83 -13.08
C ARG A 125 -4.58 12.21 -13.71
N ARG A 126 -4.18 12.32 -14.99
CA ARG A 126 -4.19 13.58 -15.75
C ARG A 126 -3.42 14.71 -15.08
N GLY A 127 -2.29 14.40 -14.42
CA GLY A 127 -1.46 15.38 -13.72
C GLY A 127 -1.95 15.74 -12.29
N GLU A 128 -3.03 15.15 -11.82
CA GLU A 128 -3.54 15.36 -10.45
C GLU A 128 -3.28 14.14 -9.58
N LEU A 129 -2.57 14.32 -8.47
CA LEU A 129 -2.33 13.29 -7.46
C LEU A 129 -3.39 13.38 -6.37
N LEU A 130 -4.15 12.30 -6.22
CA LEU A 130 -5.19 12.16 -5.21
C LEU A 130 -4.80 11.09 -4.20
N GLN A 131 -4.79 11.41 -2.91
CA GLN A 131 -4.72 10.42 -1.85
C GLN A 131 -6.04 9.65 -1.79
N LEU A 132 -5.99 8.32 -1.96
CA LEU A 132 -7.17 7.45 -1.98
C LEU A 132 -7.58 6.98 -0.59
N THR A 133 -6.62 6.89 0.33
CA THR A 133 -6.81 6.42 1.71
C THR A 133 -6.81 7.59 2.68
N LYS A 134 -7.38 7.38 3.85
CA LYS A 134 -7.35 8.33 4.95
C LYS A 134 -6.54 7.75 6.09
N ASP A 135 -5.62 8.53 6.63
CA ASP A 135 -4.73 8.08 7.68
C ASP A 135 -5.48 7.83 8.99
N HIS A 136 -5.16 6.76 9.67
CA HIS A 136 -5.59 6.52 11.04
C HIS A 136 -4.53 7.08 11.99
N SER A 137 -4.41 8.40 12.05
CA SER A 137 -3.44 9.11 12.88
C SER A 137 -4.12 10.19 13.72
N TYR A 138 -3.47 10.53 14.84
CA TYR A 138 -3.94 11.61 15.72
C TYR A 138 -4.12 12.93 14.95
N VAL A 139 -3.15 13.29 14.12
CA VAL A 139 -3.19 14.55 13.38
C VAL A 139 -4.31 14.56 12.33
N GLN A 140 -4.61 13.43 11.70
CA GLN A 140 -5.73 13.34 10.77
C GLN A 140 -7.07 13.52 11.48
N GLU A 141 -7.25 12.99 12.68
CA GLU A 141 -8.46 13.23 13.49
C GLU A 141 -8.60 14.71 13.84
N GLN A 142 -7.49 15.43 14.10
CA GLN A 142 -7.52 16.88 14.36
C GLN A 142 -7.86 17.68 13.10
N VAL A 143 -7.39 17.23 11.92
CA VAL A 143 -7.77 17.83 10.62
C VAL A 143 -9.27 17.64 10.36
N ASP A 144 -9.79 16.44 10.60
CA ASP A 144 -11.22 16.14 10.44
C ASP A 144 -12.12 16.97 11.36
N ALA A 145 -11.63 17.23 12.57
CA ALA A 145 -12.31 18.08 13.55
C ALA A 145 -12.20 19.59 13.22
N GLY A 146 -11.44 19.96 12.17
CA GLY A 146 -11.17 21.35 11.80
C GLY A 146 -10.23 22.08 12.75
N LEU A 147 -9.49 21.36 13.59
CA LEU A 147 -8.55 21.90 14.56
C LEU A 147 -7.15 22.14 13.99
N LEU A 148 -6.78 21.40 12.94
CA LEU A 148 -5.54 21.56 12.20
C LEU A 148 -5.80 21.65 10.70
N THR A 149 -4.95 22.37 9.98
CA THR A 149 -4.84 22.22 8.51
C THR A 149 -3.92 21.04 8.17
N ASN A 150 -3.99 20.54 6.92
CA ASN A 150 -3.07 19.50 6.46
C ASN A 150 -1.59 19.91 6.58
N GLU A 151 -1.27 21.20 6.34
CA GLU A 151 0.07 21.71 6.48
C GLU A 151 0.55 21.71 7.95
N GLN A 152 -0.32 22.10 8.90
CA GLN A 152 -0.03 22.03 10.33
C GLN A 152 0.12 20.59 10.81
N ALA A 153 -0.68 19.67 10.30
CA ALA A 153 -0.60 18.25 10.63
C ALA A 153 0.77 17.63 10.27
N ARG A 154 1.35 17.98 9.11
CA ARG A 154 2.66 17.48 8.67
C ARG A 154 3.81 17.82 9.61
N THR A 155 3.77 18.97 10.26
CA THR A 155 4.83 19.47 11.15
C THR A 155 4.49 19.33 12.62
N HIS A 156 3.37 18.68 12.93
CA HIS A 156 2.91 18.53 14.32
C HIS A 156 3.81 17.55 15.10
N PRO A 157 4.12 17.81 16.40
CA PRO A 157 4.93 16.90 17.22
C PRO A 157 4.41 15.45 17.31
N TYR A 158 3.10 15.24 17.08
CA TYR A 158 2.43 13.93 17.08
C TYR A 158 2.03 13.49 15.67
N SER A 159 2.73 13.93 14.63
CA SER A 159 2.44 13.57 13.23
C SER A 159 2.53 12.07 12.94
N ASN A 160 3.40 11.37 13.66
CA ASN A 160 3.63 9.93 13.57
C ASN A 160 2.85 9.09 14.61
N VAL A 161 1.87 9.69 15.31
CA VAL A 161 1.05 8.96 16.28
C VAL A 161 -0.17 8.37 15.57
N ILE A 162 -0.14 7.06 15.37
CA ILE A 162 -1.27 6.33 14.78
C ILE A 162 -2.33 6.00 15.83
N THR A 163 -3.59 6.01 15.43
CA THR A 163 -4.75 5.70 16.29
C THR A 163 -5.35 4.33 16.01
N ARG A 164 -4.92 3.67 14.92
CA ARG A 164 -5.36 2.32 14.56
C ARG A 164 -4.23 1.57 13.86
N CYS A 165 -3.93 0.36 14.34
CA CYS A 165 -2.98 -0.57 13.71
C CYS A 165 -3.44 -2.02 13.85
N VAL A 166 -2.87 -2.89 13.05
CA VAL A 166 -3.11 -4.33 13.06
C VAL A 166 -2.27 -4.95 14.17
N GLY A 167 -2.88 -5.77 15.01
CA GLY A 167 -2.22 -6.51 16.10
C GLY A 167 -2.19 -5.82 17.46
N ALA A 168 -2.59 -4.54 17.57
CA ALA A 168 -2.57 -3.84 18.86
C ALA A 168 -3.76 -4.17 19.78
N ASN A 169 -4.90 -4.49 19.18
CA ASN A 169 -6.13 -4.81 19.90
C ASN A 169 -6.73 -6.10 19.36
N GLU A 170 -7.64 -6.71 20.16
CA GLU A 170 -8.32 -7.95 19.79
C GLU A 170 -9.09 -7.84 18.46
N ASP A 171 -9.72 -6.70 18.18
CA ASP A 171 -10.42 -6.44 16.93
C ASP A 171 -9.88 -5.18 16.25
N VAL A 172 -9.99 -5.15 14.91
CA VAL A 172 -9.64 -4.01 14.06
C VAL A 172 -10.73 -3.78 13.02
N ALA A 173 -11.03 -2.52 12.75
CA ALA A 173 -11.97 -2.11 11.71
C ALA A 173 -11.21 -1.53 10.50
N PRO A 174 -10.98 -2.31 9.43
CA PRO A 174 -10.36 -1.80 8.23
C PRO A 174 -11.31 -0.90 7.45
N ASP A 175 -10.80 0.22 6.95
CA ASP A 175 -11.52 1.04 5.99
C ASP A 175 -11.40 0.40 4.59
N ILE A 176 -12.47 0.52 3.79
CA ILE A 176 -12.54 -0.09 2.46
C ILE A 176 -12.87 0.98 1.43
N TYR A 177 -12.04 1.05 0.38
CA TYR A 177 -12.21 1.99 -0.72
C TYR A 177 -12.31 1.24 -2.04
N PHE A 178 -13.14 1.74 -2.93
CA PHE A 178 -13.30 1.26 -4.31
C PHE A 178 -13.13 2.40 -5.29
N GLY A 179 -12.62 2.08 -6.46
CA GLY A 179 -12.60 3.02 -7.55
C GLY A 179 -12.35 2.36 -8.89
N ASN A 180 -12.50 3.14 -9.95
CA ASN A 180 -12.24 2.71 -11.32
C ASN A 180 -10.84 3.17 -11.74
N LEU A 181 -10.22 2.38 -12.62
CA LEU A 181 -8.95 2.68 -13.26
C LEU A 181 -9.13 2.96 -14.74
N GLU A 182 -8.34 3.89 -15.24
CA GLU A 182 -8.24 4.25 -16.66
C GLU A 182 -6.83 3.95 -17.18
N ALA A 183 -6.70 3.79 -18.49
CA ALA A 183 -5.37 3.71 -19.10
C ALA A 183 -4.62 5.05 -18.88
N GLY A 184 -3.37 4.96 -18.47
CA GLY A 184 -2.54 6.12 -18.11
C GLY A 184 -2.57 6.47 -16.62
N ASP A 185 -3.41 5.83 -15.80
CA ASP A 185 -3.35 5.98 -14.35
C ASP A 185 -2.04 5.46 -13.78
N VAL A 186 -1.56 6.14 -12.75
CA VAL A 186 -0.43 5.66 -11.93
C VAL A 186 -0.87 5.60 -10.48
N VAL A 187 -0.66 4.44 -9.88
CA VAL A 187 -0.95 4.23 -8.45
C VAL A 187 0.36 4.14 -7.68
N LEU A 188 0.39 4.76 -6.50
CA LEU A 188 1.48 4.66 -5.53
C LEU A 188 0.92 4.14 -4.21
N LEU A 189 1.55 3.09 -3.66
CA LEU A 189 1.42 2.71 -2.26
C LEU A 189 2.73 3.05 -1.56
N ALA A 190 2.64 3.61 -0.35
CA ALA A 190 3.83 4.07 0.36
C ALA A 190 3.66 3.98 1.89
N SER A 191 4.74 3.65 2.61
CA SER A 191 4.84 3.86 4.06
C SER A 191 5.05 5.33 4.39
N ASP A 192 4.91 5.68 5.66
CA ASP A 192 5.06 7.05 6.15
C ASP A 192 6.49 7.59 6.01
N GLY A 193 7.51 6.72 6.03
CA GLY A 193 8.89 7.10 5.76
C GLY A 193 9.12 7.69 4.37
N LEU A 194 8.27 7.37 3.38
CA LEU A 194 8.26 8.09 2.11
C LEU A 194 7.46 9.38 2.20
N THR A 195 6.21 9.31 2.64
CA THR A 195 5.26 10.44 2.60
C THR A 195 5.55 11.51 3.65
N GLY A 196 6.26 11.15 4.70
CA GLY A 196 6.83 12.08 5.68
C GLY A 196 7.99 12.92 5.11
N MET A 197 8.78 12.34 4.20
CA MET A 197 9.94 13.01 3.59
C MET A 197 9.60 13.77 2.31
N LEU A 198 8.66 13.29 1.52
CA LEU A 198 8.25 13.90 0.26
C LEU A 198 6.82 14.44 0.35
N GLU A 199 6.63 15.65 -0.16
CA GLU A 199 5.31 16.24 -0.31
C GLU A 199 4.59 15.67 -1.54
N ASP A 200 3.26 15.73 -1.55
CA ASP A 200 2.42 15.20 -2.63
C ASP A 200 2.80 15.79 -4.01
N ASN A 201 3.15 17.09 -4.05
CA ASN A 201 3.61 17.75 -5.29
C ASN A 201 4.95 17.19 -5.81
N GLN A 202 5.79 16.66 -4.92
CA GLN A 202 7.07 16.04 -5.29
C GLN A 202 6.86 14.62 -5.75
N LEU A 203 6.00 13.86 -5.07
CA LEU A 203 5.55 12.53 -5.52
C LEU A 203 4.93 12.61 -6.91
N ALA A 204 4.01 13.55 -7.14
CA ALA A 204 3.39 13.77 -8.44
C ALA A 204 4.43 14.02 -9.56
N ARG A 205 5.37 14.93 -9.34
CA ARG A 205 6.42 15.25 -10.31
C ARG A 205 7.31 14.05 -10.65
N ILE A 206 7.63 13.21 -9.67
CA ILE A 206 8.44 12.01 -9.92
C ILE A 206 7.63 11.00 -10.74
N LEU A 207 6.37 10.78 -10.36
CA LEU A 207 5.48 9.85 -11.07
C LEU A 207 5.17 10.30 -12.50
N GLU A 208 5.12 11.62 -12.78
CA GLU A 208 4.95 12.16 -14.13
C GLU A 208 6.23 12.07 -14.97
N ALA A 209 7.39 12.28 -14.34
CA ALA A 209 8.66 12.34 -15.05
C ALA A 209 9.24 10.97 -15.42
N GLU A 210 8.92 9.94 -14.64
CA GLU A 210 9.51 8.60 -14.77
C GLU A 210 8.47 7.61 -15.28
N ASP A 211 8.50 7.28 -16.56
CA ASP A 211 7.58 6.27 -17.15
C ASP A 211 7.85 4.85 -16.66
N ASN A 212 9.06 4.53 -16.27
CA ASN A 212 9.43 3.23 -15.72
C ASN A 212 9.13 3.19 -14.22
N PRO A 213 8.27 2.26 -13.73
CA PRO A 213 7.94 2.16 -12.30
C PRO A 213 9.15 1.95 -11.40
N GLU A 214 10.17 1.18 -11.84
CA GLU A 214 11.37 0.92 -11.07
C GLU A 214 12.22 2.18 -10.88
N LEU A 215 12.37 2.99 -11.93
CA LEU A 215 13.06 4.28 -11.83
C LEU A 215 12.31 5.25 -10.93
N ALA A 216 10.98 5.29 -11.00
CA ALA A 216 10.16 6.12 -10.14
C ALA A 216 10.33 5.75 -8.65
N VAL A 217 10.22 4.46 -8.32
CA VAL A 217 10.41 3.96 -6.94
C VAL A 217 11.81 4.29 -6.43
N ASN A 218 12.86 3.94 -7.18
CA ASN A 218 14.24 4.16 -6.76
C ASN A 218 14.54 5.67 -6.58
N ARG A 219 13.99 6.52 -7.42
CA ARG A 219 14.12 7.97 -7.30
C ARG A 219 13.44 8.50 -6.05
N MET A 220 12.21 8.06 -5.77
CA MET A 220 11.48 8.47 -4.56
C MET A 220 12.22 8.07 -3.28
N ILE A 221 12.73 6.84 -3.20
CA ILE A 221 13.51 6.36 -2.04
C ILE A 221 14.81 7.18 -1.90
N ALA A 222 15.54 7.40 -3.00
CA ALA A 222 16.75 8.21 -2.97
C ALA A 222 16.48 9.65 -2.55
N ASP A 223 15.38 10.25 -2.99
CA ASP A 223 14.99 11.61 -2.62
C ASP A 223 14.58 11.70 -1.14
N ALA A 224 13.87 10.71 -0.62
CA ALA A 224 13.51 10.61 0.79
C ALA A 224 14.76 10.47 1.68
N ASN A 225 15.71 9.59 1.30
CA ASN A 225 16.98 9.44 1.98
C ASN A 225 17.81 10.73 1.99
N ARG A 226 17.86 11.47 0.86
CA ARG A 226 18.55 12.79 0.80
C ARG A 226 17.93 13.85 1.71
N ARG A 227 16.67 13.70 2.10
CA ARG A 227 15.95 14.58 3.03
C ARG A 227 16.07 14.18 4.49
N GLY A 228 16.80 13.11 4.75
CA GLY A 228 17.07 12.66 6.11
C GLY A 228 16.83 11.17 6.34
N GLY A 229 15.94 10.54 5.57
CA GLY A 229 15.63 9.11 5.68
C GLY A 229 15.38 8.70 7.13
N LEU A 230 14.47 9.39 7.81
CA LEU A 230 14.25 9.26 9.26
C LEU A 230 13.64 7.93 9.65
N ASP A 231 12.94 7.26 8.72
CA ASP A 231 12.31 5.98 8.92
C ASP A 231 12.60 5.01 7.77
N ASN A 232 12.11 3.77 7.88
CA ASN A 232 12.05 2.80 6.79
C ASN A 232 11.17 3.33 5.67
N ILE A 233 11.59 3.16 4.42
CA ILE A 233 10.96 3.79 3.25
C ILE A 233 10.52 2.70 2.29
N THR A 234 9.23 2.52 2.13
CA THR A 234 8.67 1.53 1.20
C THR A 234 7.76 2.20 0.18
N ALA A 235 7.93 1.84 -1.09
CA ALA A 235 7.10 2.33 -2.19
C ALA A 235 6.78 1.22 -3.20
N ILE A 236 5.54 1.21 -3.69
CA ILE A 236 5.09 0.42 -4.83
C ILE A 236 4.47 1.36 -5.85
N VAL A 237 4.95 1.32 -7.09
CA VAL A 237 4.37 2.06 -8.21
C VAL A 237 3.75 1.08 -9.21
N ILE A 238 2.51 1.36 -9.61
CA ILE A 238 1.75 0.57 -10.58
C ILE A 238 1.27 1.51 -11.68
N ARG A 239 1.61 1.20 -12.95
CA ARG A 239 1.13 1.93 -14.12
C ARG A 239 0.09 1.11 -14.85
N VAL A 240 -1.05 1.71 -15.14
CA VAL A 240 -2.13 1.11 -15.93
C VAL A 240 -1.90 1.42 -17.40
N GLU A 241 -1.35 0.44 -18.15
CA GLU A 241 -1.05 0.60 -19.56
C GLU A 241 -2.32 0.47 -20.44
N SER A 242 -3.21 -0.46 -20.06
CA SER A 242 -4.47 -0.72 -20.77
C SER A 242 -5.51 -1.32 -19.84
N THR A 243 -6.73 -0.83 -19.93
CA THR A 243 -7.88 -1.40 -19.20
C THR A 243 -8.64 -2.44 -20.03
N ASP A 244 -8.40 -2.52 -21.33
CA ASP A 244 -9.02 -3.53 -22.17
C ASP A 244 -8.31 -4.87 -21.99
N GLY A 245 -9.08 -5.93 -21.81
CA GLY A 245 -8.55 -7.29 -21.81
C GLY A 245 -7.96 -7.61 -23.18
N VAL A 246 -6.84 -8.35 -23.22
CA VAL A 246 -6.37 -8.95 -24.46
C VAL A 246 -7.46 -9.91 -24.93
N THR A 247 -8.32 -9.47 -25.84
CA THR A 247 -9.12 -10.36 -26.63
C THR A 247 -8.13 -11.12 -27.52
N GLY A 248 -7.88 -12.37 -27.15
CA GLY A 248 -7.08 -13.29 -27.97
C GLY A 248 -7.82 -13.56 -29.27
N GLU A 249 -7.54 -12.78 -30.31
CA GLU A 249 -7.84 -13.07 -31.69
C GLU A 249 -6.70 -12.54 -32.55
N HIS A 250 -5.79 -13.43 -32.86
CA HIS A 250 -5.12 -13.50 -34.17
C HIS A 250 -4.32 -14.81 -34.26
N LEU A 251 -5.06 -15.94 -34.33
CA LEU A 251 -4.58 -17.12 -34.99
C LEU A 251 -5.32 -17.19 -36.34
N THR A 252 -4.89 -16.40 -37.29
CA THR A 252 -5.19 -16.66 -38.70
C THR A 252 -4.22 -17.71 -39.20
N SER A 253 -4.59 -18.97 -39.07
CA SER A 253 -4.00 -20.04 -39.87
C SER A 253 -4.62 -19.99 -41.26
N SER A 254 -3.84 -19.52 -42.23
CA SER A 254 -4.16 -19.70 -43.65
C SER A 254 -4.06 -21.17 -44.00
N PRO A 255 -5.06 -21.77 -44.67
CA PRO A 255 -4.95 -23.12 -45.18
C PRO A 255 -4.11 -23.10 -46.49
N SER A 256 -2.95 -23.80 -46.43
CA SER A 256 -2.20 -24.13 -47.63
C SER A 256 -2.98 -25.14 -48.47
N ARG A 257 -3.38 -24.76 -49.65
CA ARG A 257 -3.77 -25.70 -50.68
C ARG A 257 -2.51 -26.34 -51.26
N VAL A 258 -2.48 -27.65 -51.23
CA VAL A 258 -1.61 -28.47 -52.09
C VAL A 258 -2.47 -29.01 -53.22
N GLY A 259 -2.03 -28.81 -54.45
CA GLY A 259 -2.58 -29.38 -55.67
C GLY A 259 -2.22 -30.84 -55.85
#